data_32414801e61b5e6b85f5308bf1cdf1cd
#
_entry.id   32414801e61b5e6b85f5308bf1cdf1cd
#
_cell.length_a   1.000
_cell.length_b   1.000
_cell.length_c   1.000
_cell.angle_alpha   90.00
_cell.angle_beta   90.00
_cell.angle_gamma   90.00
#
_symmetry.space_group_name_H-M   'P 1'
#
loop_
_entity.id
_entity.type
_entity.pdbx_description
1 polymer ?
#
loop_
_entity_poly.entity_id
_entity_poly.type
_entity_poly.pdbx_seq_one_letter_code
_entity_poly.pdbx_strand_id
1 'polypeptide(L)'
;SAMLPLVVFALFFGFALTRIDADRRARMIEFFQAIADTMIQIVRWVLWAAPLGVFALVLAVCARAGSGVISALGWYIALQCTMYLTVTILLYPTATVFGGERLRRFASGILPAQIVAASTQSSLASLPAMIDSAQSKLGHPKAVVALVLPMAVSLFRITSPMQYLGAATFVAWIYGIDVSIAHLAVATALAVVLSLGAVGLPGQVSFMAATMPVTSAMGLPLEPLGLLLAVDTIPDVFATVGNVSADLTASSIVSRASAHDAPA
;
A
#
# COMPACT_ATOMS: atom_id res chain seq x y z
N SER A 1 -18.96 -1.97 -8.62
CA SER A 1 -18.06 -0.83 -8.48
C SER A 1 -17.46 -0.47 -9.84
N ALA A 2 -17.39 0.82 -10.18
CA ALA A 2 -16.89 1.31 -11.47
C ALA A 2 -15.33 1.26 -11.57
N MET A 3 -14.64 0.77 -10.54
CA MET A 3 -13.18 0.81 -10.46
C MET A 3 -12.50 -0.14 -11.44
N LEU A 4 -12.94 -1.40 -11.53
CA LEU A 4 -12.32 -2.37 -12.42
C LEU A 4 -12.42 -1.93 -13.90
N PRO A 5 -13.58 -1.50 -14.44
CA PRO A 5 -13.67 -0.94 -15.77
C PRO A 5 -12.75 0.28 -16.00
N LEU A 6 -12.60 1.15 -14.99
CA LEU A 6 -11.73 2.31 -15.06
C LEU A 6 -10.25 1.91 -15.18
N VAL A 7 -9.81 0.92 -14.40
CA VAL A 7 -8.43 0.40 -14.47
C VAL A 7 -8.15 -0.24 -15.83
N VAL A 8 -9.08 -1.07 -16.31
CA VAL A 8 -8.96 -1.69 -17.63
C VAL A 8 -8.90 -0.63 -18.73
N PHE A 9 -9.78 0.37 -18.68
CA PHE A 9 -9.75 1.49 -19.62
C PHE A 9 -8.42 2.25 -19.57
N ALA A 10 -7.90 2.57 -18.37
CA ALA A 10 -6.65 3.30 -18.20
C ALA A 10 -5.46 2.51 -18.77
N LEU A 11 -5.42 1.18 -18.61
CA LEU A 11 -4.40 0.34 -19.20
C LEU A 11 -4.44 0.38 -20.74
N PHE A 12 -5.62 0.17 -21.35
CA PHE A 12 -5.77 0.26 -22.80
C PHE A 12 -5.45 1.64 -23.34
N PHE A 13 -5.87 2.69 -22.64
CA PHE A 13 -5.56 4.07 -22.98
C PHE A 13 -4.05 4.32 -22.93
N GLY A 14 -3.35 3.86 -21.86
CA GLY A 14 -1.90 3.95 -21.74
C GLY A 14 -1.17 3.22 -22.88
N PHE A 15 -1.60 2.02 -23.24
CA PHE A 15 -1.05 1.30 -24.39
C PHE A 15 -1.31 2.04 -25.70
N ALA A 16 -2.51 2.59 -25.92
CA ALA A 16 -2.82 3.37 -27.11
C ALA A 16 -1.94 4.63 -27.23
N LEU A 17 -1.64 5.30 -26.10
CA LEU A 17 -0.74 6.45 -26.07
C LEU A 17 0.67 6.13 -26.59
N THR A 18 1.15 4.89 -26.42
CA THR A 18 2.46 4.50 -26.96
C THR A 18 2.51 4.46 -28.49
N ARG A 19 1.35 4.43 -29.15
CA ARG A 19 1.23 4.30 -30.62
C ARG A 19 0.92 5.61 -31.33
N ILE A 20 0.71 6.70 -30.60
CA ILE A 20 0.50 8.04 -31.21
C ILE A 20 1.82 8.80 -31.31
N ASP A 21 1.78 9.90 -32.08
CA ASP A 21 2.88 10.83 -32.27
C ASP A 21 3.50 11.32 -30.95
N ALA A 22 4.83 11.45 -30.91
CA ALA A 22 5.60 11.73 -29.70
C ALA A 22 5.20 13.04 -29.02
N ASP A 23 4.95 14.10 -29.81
CA ASP A 23 4.57 15.41 -29.28
C ASP A 23 3.17 15.41 -28.65
N ARG A 24 2.23 14.67 -29.27
CA ARG A 24 0.87 14.51 -28.73
C ARG A 24 0.89 13.65 -27.47
N ARG A 25 1.69 12.59 -27.46
CA ARG A 25 1.89 11.73 -26.27
C ARG A 25 2.45 12.53 -25.11
N ALA A 26 3.48 13.37 -25.33
CA ALA A 26 4.08 14.20 -24.28
C ALA A 26 3.03 15.15 -23.67
N ARG A 27 2.23 15.83 -24.49
CA ARG A 27 1.15 16.70 -23.99
C ARG A 27 0.08 15.95 -23.19
N MET A 28 -0.28 14.74 -23.61
CA MET A 28 -1.24 13.93 -22.86
C MET A 28 -0.68 13.47 -21.52
N ILE A 29 0.59 13.08 -21.47
CA ILE A 29 1.27 12.71 -20.23
C ILE A 29 1.32 13.92 -19.28
N GLU A 30 1.71 15.09 -19.76
CA GLU A 30 1.72 16.33 -18.97
C GLU A 30 0.32 16.68 -18.43
N PHE A 31 -0.71 16.55 -19.26
CA PHE A 31 -2.11 16.76 -18.83
C PHE A 31 -2.53 15.84 -17.71
N PHE A 32 -2.25 14.52 -17.83
CA PHE A 32 -2.59 13.57 -16.76
C PHE A 32 -1.73 13.76 -15.52
N GLN A 33 -0.47 14.18 -15.65
CA GLN A 33 0.37 14.55 -14.50
C GLN A 33 -0.22 15.75 -13.75
N ALA A 34 -0.66 16.77 -14.45
CA ALA A 34 -1.32 17.94 -13.83
C ALA A 34 -2.61 17.54 -13.10
N ILE A 35 -3.41 16.62 -13.67
CA ILE A 35 -4.59 16.06 -12.97
C ILE A 35 -4.18 15.30 -11.72
N ALA A 36 -3.16 14.44 -11.81
CA ALA A 36 -2.67 13.66 -10.67
C ALA A 36 -2.18 14.57 -9.54
N ASP A 37 -1.38 15.58 -9.86
CA ASP A 37 -0.87 16.55 -8.88
C ASP A 37 -2.01 17.34 -8.22
N THR A 38 -3.03 17.74 -9.00
CA THR A 38 -4.23 18.40 -8.48
C THR A 38 -4.99 17.48 -7.51
N MET A 39 -5.18 16.21 -7.87
CA MET A 39 -5.83 15.22 -7.03
C MET A 39 -5.03 14.98 -5.73
N ILE A 40 -3.70 14.91 -5.80
CA ILE A 40 -2.83 14.80 -4.63
C ILE A 40 -3.02 16.00 -3.70
N GLN A 41 -3.17 17.22 -4.26
CA GLN A 41 -3.41 18.40 -3.44
C GLN A 41 -4.78 18.36 -2.76
N ILE A 42 -5.82 17.91 -3.42
CA ILE A 42 -7.15 17.69 -2.80
C ILE A 42 -7.06 16.68 -1.67
N VAL A 43 -6.35 15.57 -1.89
CA VAL A 43 -6.11 14.55 -0.86
C VAL A 43 -5.41 15.16 0.36
N ARG A 44 -4.39 16.01 0.17
CA ARG A 44 -3.72 16.70 1.28
C ARG A 44 -4.68 17.57 2.10
N TRP A 45 -5.61 18.27 1.45
CA TRP A 45 -6.63 19.06 2.17
C TRP A 45 -7.56 18.19 2.99
N VAL A 46 -8.01 17.05 2.42
CA VAL A 46 -8.82 16.06 3.14
C VAL A 46 -8.07 15.49 4.34
N LEU A 47 -6.80 15.11 4.16
CA LEU A 47 -5.94 14.58 5.23
C LEU A 47 -5.68 15.63 6.32
N TRP A 48 -5.60 16.91 5.98
CA TRP A 48 -5.49 17.98 6.97
C TRP A 48 -6.73 18.09 7.85
N ALA A 49 -7.91 17.89 7.30
CA ALA A 49 -9.18 17.86 8.02
C ALA A 49 -9.46 16.50 8.71
N ALA A 50 -8.78 15.43 8.32
CA ALA A 50 -9.02 14.07 8.80
C ALA A 50 -8.98 13.91 10.33
N PRO A 51 -8.05 14.54 11.10
CA PRO A 51 -8.03 14.40 12.56
C PRO A 51 -9.33 14.81 13.24
N LEU A 52 -9.97 15.88 12.76
CA LEU A 52 -11.27 16.32 13.27
C LEU A 52 -12.37 15.34 12.92
N GLY A 53 -12.40 14.84 11.70
CA GLY A 53 -13.37 13.83 11.26
C GLY A 53 -13.23 12.52 12.02
N VAL A 54 -12.02 12.04 12.20
CA VAL A 54 -11.69 10.84 12.98
C VAL A 54 -12.11 11.02 14.44
N PHE A 55 -11.74 12.14 15.07
CA PHE A 55 -12.14 12.43 16.44
C PHE A 55 -13.67 12.43 16.60
N ALA A 56 -14.39 13.16 15.73
CA ALA A 56 -15.84 13.23 15.78
C ALA A 56 -16.50 11.86 15.57
N LEU A 57 -15.97 11.05 14.65
CA LEU A 57 -16.48 9.70 14.37
C LEU A 57 -16.24 8.76 15.57
N VAL A 58 -15.02 8.72 16.09
CA VAL A 58 -14.69 7.88 17.27
C VAL A 58 -15.49 8.32 18.48
N LEU A 59 -15.62 9.62 18.73
CA LEU A 59 -16.43 10.16 19.83
C LEU A 59 -17.90 9.74 19.72
N ALA A 60 -18.50 9.91 18.53
CA ALA A 60 -19.90 9.56 18.29
C ALA A 60 -20.17 8.07 18.51
N VAL A 61 -19.22 7.22 18.12
CA VAL A 61 -19.32 5.78 18.26
C VAL A 61 -19.09 5.33 19.71
N CYS A 62 -18.05 5.84 20.36
CA CYS A 62 -17.80 5.52 21.78
C CYS A 62 -18.96 5.95 22.68
N ALA A 63 -19.59 7.10 22.36
CA ALA A 63 -20.77 7.58 23.08
C ALA A 63 -22.00 6.68 22.93
N ARG A 64 -22.13 5.99 21.79
CA ARG A 64 -23.29 5.11 21.49
C ARG A 64 -23.08 3.66 21.89
N ALA A 65 -21.87 3.14 21.68
CA ALA A 65 -21.59 1.70 21.75
C ALA A 65 -20.81 1.28 23.01
N GLY A 66 -20.38 2.21 23.85
CA GLY A 66 -19.71 1.93 25.12
C GLY A 66 -18.26 1.43 24.98
N SER A 67 -17.70 0.95 26.12
CA SER A 67 -16.28 0.54 26.20
C SER A 67 -15.90 -0.68 25.34
N GLY A 68 -16.86 -1.51 24.98
CA GLY A 68 -16.62 -2.71 24.15
C GLY A 68 -16.08 -2.38 22.76
N VAL A 69 -16.52 -1.26 22.16
CA VAL A 69 -16.03 -0.84 20.83
C VAL A 69 -14.61 -0.34 20.89
N ILE A 70 -14.21 0.35 21.96
CA ILE A 70 -12.83 0.80 22.14
C ILE A 70 -11.89 -0.41 22.21
N SER A 71 -12.29 -1.44 22.95
CA SER A 71 -11.53 -2.69 23.03
C SER A 71 -11.43 -3.39 21.66
N ALA A 72 -12.52 -3.47 20.91
CA ALA A 72 -12.54 -4.07 19.57
C ALA A 72 -11.61 -3.31 18.59
N LEU A 73 -11.68 -1.98 18.58
CA LEU A 73 -10.78 -1.15 17.76
C LEU A 73 -9.30 -1.32 18.17
N GLY A 74 -9.02 -1.43 19.47
CA GLY A 74 -7.68 -1.75 19.98
C GLY A 74 -7.16 -3.10 19.45
N TRP A 75 -8.00 -4.13 19.46
CA TRP A 75 -7.68 -5.43 18.88
C TRP A 75 -7.44 -5.37 17.36
N TYR A 76 -8.24 -4.61 16.64
CA TYR A 76 -8.05 -4.39 15.21
C TYR A 76 -6.67 -3.76 14.91
N ILE A 77 -6.34 -2.67 15.62
CA ILE A 77 -5.03 -2.01 15.50
C ILE A 77 -3.90 -2.99 15.78
N ALA A 78 -3.98 -3.72 16.91
CA ALA A 78 -2.96 -4.68 17.31
C ALA A 78 -2.78 -5.80 16.27
N LEU A 79 -3.88 -6.34 15.73
CA LEU A 79 -3.86 -7.36 14.68
C LEU A 79 -3.17 -6.86 13.42
N GLN A 80 -3.62 -5.72 12.90
CA GLN A 80 -3.06 -5.14 11.66
C GLN A 80 -1.59 -4.79 11.82
N CYS A 81 -1.21 -4.11 12.90
CA CYS A 81 0.19 -3.77 13.16
C CYS A 81 1.08 -5.03 13.28
N THR A 82 0.59 -6.07 13.96
CA THR A 82 1.32 -7.34 14.09
C THR A 82 1.54 -8.00 12.73
N MET A 83 0.50 -8.04 11.89
CA MET A 83 0.60 -8.60 10.54
C MET A 83 1.64 -7.85 9.69
N TYR A 84 1.59 -6.51 9.68
CA TYR A 84 2.54 -5.69 8.89
C TYR A 84 3.96 -5.80 9.42
N LEU A 85 4.15 -5.78 10.74
CA LEU A 85 5.47 -5.98 11.36
C LEU A 85 6.03 -7.36 11.03
N THR A 86 5.20 -8.41 11.10
CA THR A 86 5.64 -9.77 10.77
C THR A 86 6.16 -9.84 9.33
N VAL A 87 5.39 -9.31 8.36
CA VAL A 87 5.85 -9.28 6.96
C VAL A 87 7.10 -8.43 6.81
N THR A 88 7.14 -7.25 7.42
CA THR A 88 8.31 -6.37 7.36
C THR A 88 9.55 -7.08 7.90
N ILE A 89 9.46 -7.78 9.04
CA ILE A 89 10.57 -8.55 9.61
C ILE A 89 11.02 -9.68 8.67
N LEU A 90 10.06 -10.37 8.02
CA LEU A 90 10.36 -11.44 7.06
C LEU A 90 11.07 -10.94 5.79
N LEU A 91 10.94 -9.67 5.43
CA LEU A 91 11.63 -9.08 4.28
C LEU A 91 13.15 -8.98 4.48
N TYR A 92 13.64 -8.87 5.71
CA TYR A 92 15.08 -8.80 5.99
C TYR A 92 15.82 -10.11 5.64
N PRO A 93 15.39 -11.28 6.14
CA PRO A 93 15.98 -12.54 5.67
C PRO A 93 15.74 -12.78 4.17
N THR A 94 14.59 -12.35 3.62
CA THR A 94 14.32 -12.45 2.18
C THR A 94 15.35 -11.67 1.36
N ALA A 95 15.67 -10.42 1.74
CA ALA A 95 16.70 -9.61 1.10
C ALA A 95 18.10 -10.27 1.22
N THR A 96 18.37 -10.94 2.35
CA THR A 96 19.63 -11.63 2.57
C THR A 96 19.78 -12.87 1.69
N VAL A 97 18.76 -13.72 1.67
CA VAL A 97 18.78 -15.01 0.95
C VAL A 97 18.70 -14.79 -0.56
N PHE A 98 17.72 -14.02 -1.02
CA PHE A 98 17.42 -13.83 -2.43
C PHE A 98 18.14 -12.60 -3.03
N GLY A 99 18.27 -11.51 -2.28
CA GLY A 99 18.94 -10.29 -2.72
C GLY A 99 20.47 -10.29 -2.53
N GLY A 100 21.01 -11.26 -1.74
CA GLY A 100 22.44 -11.33 -1.45
C GLY A 100 22.95 -10.23 -0.52
N GLU A 101 22.07 -9.52 0.15
CA GLU A 101 22.40 -8.45 1.09
C GLU A 101 22.92 -9.01 2.42
N ARG A 102 23.87 -8.31 3.06
CA ARG A 102 24.22 -8.58 4.45
C ARG A 102 23.12 -7.96 5.34
N LEU A 103 22.52 -8.74 6.25
CA LEU A 103 21.40 -8.32 7.11
C LEU A 103 21.63 -6.93 7.75
N ARG A 104 22.81 -6.71 8.36
CA ARG A 104 23.15 -5.45 9.02
C ARG A 104 23.23 -4.27 8.04
N ARG A 105 23.80 -4.50 6.83
CA ARG A 105 23.90 -3.48 5.78
C ARG A 105 22.54 -3.12 5.25
N PHE A 106 21.69 -4.12 4.97
CA PHE A 106 20.34 -3.91 4.51
C PHE A 106 19.54 -3.14 5.55
N ALA A 107 19.53 -3.58 6.82
CA ALA A 107 18.80 -2.92 7.89
C ALA A 107 19.19 -1.44 8.06
N SER A 108 20.49 -1.15 8.12
CA SER A 108 20.95 0.24 8.24
C SER A 108 20.74 1.05 6.95
N GLY A 109 20.80 0.40 5.80
CA GLY A 109 20.65 1.04 4.49
C GLY A 109 19.23 1.49 4.17
N ILE A 110 18.21 0.69 4.55
CA ILE A 110 16.81 1.02 4.28
C ILE A 110 16.17 1.93 5.34
N LEU A 111 16.78 2.07 6.52
CA LEU A 111 16.25 2.83 7.64
C LEU A 111 15.84 4.28 7.29
N PRO A 112 16.63 5.07 6.52
CA PRO A 112 16.21 6.42 6.14
C PRO A 112 14.91 6.42 5.33
N ALA A 113 14.73 5.49 4.41
CA ALA A 113 13.50 5.36 3.63
C ALA A 113 12.31 4.94 4.51
N GLN A 114 12.53 4.04 5.48
CA GLN A 114 11.50 3.64 6.45
C GLN A 114 11.05 4.80 7.34
N ILE A 115 11.98 5.68 7.77
CA ILE A 115 11.64 6.88 8.56
C ILE A 115 10.76 7.83 7.75
N VAL A 116 11.08 8.07 6.48
CA VAL A 116 10.24 8.89 5.60
C VAL A 116 8.88 8.21 5.38
N ALA A 117 8.84 6.91 5.16
CA ALA A 117 7.61 6.14 5.01
C ALA A 117 6.71 6.24 6.26
N ALA A 118 7.27 6.06 7.44
CA ALA A 118 6.55 6.16 8.71
C ALA A 118 5.97 7.56 8.94
N SER A 119 6.71 8.60 8.58
CA SER A 119 6.29 9.99 8.80
C SER A 119 5.28 10.50 7.76
N THR A 120 5.37 10.01 6.51
CA THR A 120 4.52 10.48 5.41
C THR A 120 3.31 9.59 5.14
N GLN A 121 3.35 8.32 5.61
CA GLN A 121 2.38 7.28 5.27
C GLN A 121 2.16 7.15 3.75
N SER A 122 3.19 7.47 2.97
CA SER A 122 3.13 7.45 1.50
C SER A 122 4.38 6.83 0.92
N SER A 123 4.25 5.67 0.29
CA SER A 123 5.35 5.03 -0.43
C SER A 123 5.83 5.90 -1.60
N LEU A 124 4.92 6.64 -2.25
CA LEU A 124 5.27 7.54 -3.34
C LEU A 124 6.12 8.72 -2.83
N ALA A 125 5.76 9.33 -1.70
CA ALA A 125 6.54 10.40 -1.07
C ALA A 125 7.91 9.89 -0.58
N SER A 126 8.04 8.60 -0.29
CA SER A 126 9.28 7.96 0.16
C SER A 126 10.23 7.59 -0.99
N LEU A 127 9.78 7.65 -2.26
CA LEU A 127 10.55 7.22 -3.43
C LEU A 127 11.94 7.88 -3.53
N PRO A 128 12.11 9.21 -3.32
CA PRO A 128 13.44 9.82 -3.35
C PRO A 128 14.40 9.22 -2.28
N ALA A 129 13.89 8.98 -1.07
CA ALA A 129 14.67 8.38 0.01
C ALA A 129 14.99 6.90 -0.27
N MET A 130 14.10 6.17 -0.95
CA MET A 130 14.34 4.80 -1.40
C MET A 130 15.42 4.73 -2.47
N ILE A 131 15.40 5.67 -3.44
CA ILE A 131 16.43 5.78 -4.48
C ILE A 131 17.80 6.05 -3.85
N ASP A 132 17.89 7.00 -2.92
CA ASP A 132 19.15 7.27 -2.21
C ASP A 132 19.60 6.07 -1.39
N SER A 133 18.72 5.43 -0.63
CA SER A 133 19.02 4.20 0.12
C SER A 133 19.55 3.09 -0.77
N ALA A 134 18.90 2.83 -1.90
CA ALA A 134 19.30 1.79 -2.83
C ALA A 134 20.66 2.08 -3.49
N GLN A 135 20.89 3.31 -3.96
CA GLN A 135 22.10 3.66 -4.68
C GLN A 135 23.30 3.92 -3.74
N SER A 136 23.09 4.77 -2.70
CA SER A 136 24.18 5.27 -1.87
C SER A 136 24.53 4.32 -0.71
N LYS A 137 23.55 3.58 -0.17
CA LYS A 137 23.76 2.68 0.98
C LYS A 137 23.91 1.23 0.57
N LEU A 138 23.04 0.74 -0.32
CA LEU A 138 23.06 -0.66 -0.77
C LEU A 138 23.96 -0.87 -1.99
N GLY A 139 24.23 0.18 -2.78
CA GLY A 139 25.12 0.11 -3.95
C GLY A 139 24.46 -0.54 -5.17
N HIS A 140 23.14 -0.47 -5.27
CA HIS A 140 22.42 -1.02 -6.41
C HIS A 140 22.72 -0.23 -7.70
N PRO A 141 22.77 -0.89 -8.87
CA PRO A 141 22.98 -0.22 -10.15
C PRO A 141 21.90 0.82 -10.44
N LYS A 142 22.31 2.02 -10.90
CA LYS A 142 21.39 3.12 -11.19
C LYS A 142 20.25 2.72 -12.16
N ALA A 143 20.58 1.93 -13.20
CA ALA A 143 19.61 1.45 -14.17
C ALA A 143 18.52 0.58 -13.54
N VAL A 144 18.88 -0.31 -12.61
CA VAL A 144 17.94 -1.16 -11.89
C VAL A 144 17.04 -0.31 -10.98
N VAL A 145 17.66 0.59 -10.19
CA VAL A 145 16.93 1.46 -9.24
C VAL A 145 15.93 2.35 -9.97
N ALA A 146 16.35 2.96 -11.10
CA ALA A 146 15.49 3.85 -11.90
C ALA A 146 14.28 3.14 -12.53
N LEU A 147 14.36 1.83 -12.74
CA LEU A 147 13.27 1.03 -13.27
C LEU A 147 12.41 0.42 -12.16
N VAL A 148 13.06 -0.29 -11.22
CA VAL A 148 12.37 -1.15 -10.24
C VAL A 148 11.59 -0.32 -9.22
N LEU A 149 12.19 0.71 -8.62
CA LEU A 149 11.54 1.43 -7.52
C LEU A 149 10.29 2.22 -7.97
N PRO A 150 10.30 2.98 -9.08
CA PRO A 150 9.08 3.65 -9.54
C PRO A 150 7.97 2.67 -9.91
N MET A 151 8.32 1.52 -10.52
CA MET A 151 7.34 0.46 -10.82
C MET A 151 6.80 -0.18 -9.54
N ALA A 152 7.67 -0.51 -8.58
CA ALA A 152 7.28 -1.14 -7.32
C ALA A 152 6.32 -0.24 -6.53
N VAL A 153 6.65 1.03 -6.33
CA VAL A 153 5.78 2.00 -5.63
C VAL A 153 4.41 2.15 -6.31
N SER A 154 4.36 2.00 -7.63
CA SER A 154 3.12 2.18 -8.40
C SER A 154 2.24 0.93 -8.44
N LEU A 155 2.84 -0.28 -8.41
CA LEU A 155 2.13 -1.54 -8.69
C LEU A 155 2.23 -2.56 -7.56
N PHE A 156 3.26 -2.46 -6.71
CA PHE A 156 3.59 -3.51 -5.75
C PHE A 156 3.42 -3.05 -4.32
N ARG A 157 2.25 -3.34 -3.75
CA ARG A 157 1.92 -3.01 -2.34
C ARG A 157 1.57 -4.29 -1.59
N ILE A 158 2.59 -4.92 -1.01
CA ILE A 158 2.45 -6.21 -0.31
C ILE A 158 1.48 -6.15 0.87
N THR A 159 1.40 -5.00 1.55
CA THR A 159 0.54 -4.82 2.73
C THR A 159 -0.92 -4.53 2.38
N SER A 160 -1.22 -4.06 1.16
CA SER A 160 -2.58 -3.67 0.78
C SER A 160 -3.58 -4.85 0.76
N PRO A 161 -3.28 -6.02 0.16
CA PRO A 161 -4.19 -7.16 0.27
C PRO A 161 -4.41 -7.60 1.71
N MET A 162 -3.37 -7.48 2.57
CA MET A 162 -3.46 -7.81 3.99
C MET A 162 -4.39 -6.84 4.73
N GLN A 163 -4.34 -5.54 4.41
CA GLN A 163 -5.25 -4.53 4.96
C GLN A 163 -6.72 -4.86 4.63
N TYR A 164 -7.02 -5.13 3.36
CA TYR A 164 -8.39 -5.37 2.92
C TYR A 164 -8.96 -6.66 3.52
N LEU A 165 -8.19 -7.73 3.49
CA LEU A 165 -8.60 -9.01 4.08
C LEU A 165 -8.64 -8.95 5.61
N GLY A 166 -7.66 -8.31 6.25
CA GLY A 166 -7.62 -8.16 7.69
C GLY A 166 -8.80 -7.36 8.22
N ALA A 167 -9.20 -6.28 7.54
CA ALA A 167 -10.40 -5.53 7.89
C ALA A 167 -11.67 -6.37 7.69
N ALA A 168 -11.81 -7.07 6.56
CA ALA A 168 -12.98 -7.90 6.28
C ALA A 168 -13.11 -9.08 7.24
N THR A 169 -12.01 -9.81 7.51
CA THR A 169 -12.02 -10.93 8.46
C THR A 169 -12.26 -10.47 9.90
N PHE A 170 -11.80 -9.28 10.26
CA PHE A 170 -12.09 -8.68 11.55
C PHE A 170 -13.59 -8.35 11.70
N VAL A 171 -14.24 -7.85 10.65
CA VAL A 171 -15.71 -7.68 10.63
C VAL A 171 -16.41 -9.02 10.81
N ALA A 172 -15.98 -10.07 10.09
CA ALA A 172 -16.53 -11.40 10.25
C ALA A 172 -16.45 -11.89 11.70
N TRP A 173 -15.28 -11.70 12.33
CA TRP A 173 -15.04 -12.10 13.72
C TRP A 173 -15.95 -11.35 14.71
N ILE A 174 -16.10 -10.04 14.58
CA ILE A 174 -16.97 -9.24 15.47
C ILE A 174 -18.43 -9.69 15.38
N TYR A 175 -18.91 -10.01 14.17
CA TYR A 175 -20.29 -10.41 13.94
C TYR A 175 -20.53 -11.90 14.12
N GLY A 176 -19.48 -12.70 14.42
CA GLY A 176 -19.59 -14.15 14.56
C GLY A 176 -20.01 -14.83 13.25
N ILE A 177 -19.64 -14.29 12.11
CA ILE A 177 -20.00 -14.81 10.78
C ILE A 177 -18.92 -15.73 10.29
N ASP A 178 -19.26 -17.01 10.07
CA ASP A 178 -18.34 -17.97 9.47
C ASP A 178 -18.22 -17.73 7.95
N VAL A 179 -16.99 -17.41 7.54
CA VAL A 179 -16.67 -17.17 6.12
C VAL A 179 -16.22 -18.49 5.48
N SER A 180 -16.92 -18.90 4.42
CA SER A 180 -16.52 -20.11 3.69
C SER A 180 -15.18 -19.94 2.98
N ILE A 181 -14.43 -21.03 2.78
CA ILE A 181 -13.17 -21.05 2.05
C ILE A 181 -13.31 -20.46 0.64
N ALA A 182 -14.46 -20.70 -0.01
CA ALA A 182 -14.72 -20.17 -1.34
C ALA A 182 -14.82 -18.64 -1.33
N HIS A 183 -15.56 -18.06 -0.38
CA HIS A 183 -15.62 -16.60 -0.22
C HIS A 183 -14.26 -16.00 0.12
N LEU A 184 -13.50 -16.64 0.99
CA LEU A 184 -12.15 -16.19 1.34
C LEU A 184 -11.21 -16.21 0.13
N ALA A 185 -11.26 -17.26 -0.70
CA ALA A 185 -10.45 -17.37 -1.92
C ALA A 185 -10.79 -16.27 -2.94
N VAL A 186 -12.09 -16.03 -3.18
CA VAL A 186 -12.55 -14.95 -4.07
C VAL A 186 -12.13 -13.58 -3.54
N ALA A 187 -12.33 -13.34 -2.26
CA ALA A 187 -11.92 -12.09 -1.60
C ALA A 187 -10.41 -11.88 -1.67
N THR A 188 -9.61 -12.93 -1.50
CA THR A 188 -8.14 -12.87 -1.61
C THR A 188 -7.71 -12.52 -3.04
N ALA A 189 -8.27 -13.19 -4.04
CA ALA A 189 -7.98 -12.87 -5.44
C ALA A 189 -8.35 -11.42 -5.78
N LEU A 190 -9.52 -10.98 -5.32
CA LEU A 190 -9.98 -9.60 -5.50
C LEU A 190 -9.08 -8.59 -4.78
N ALA A 191 -8.66 -8.87 -3.55
CA ALA A 191 -7.76 -8.02 -2.78
C ALA A 191 -6.40 -7.83 -3.49
N VAL A 192 -5.83 -8.91 -4.06
CA VAL A 192 -4.59 -8.84 -4.84
C VAL A 192 -4.79 -7.98 -6.10
N VAL A 193 -5.87 -8.21 -6.86
CA VAL A 193 -6.14 -7.41 -8.08
C VAL A 193 -6.34 -5.93 -7.76
N LEU A 194 -7.10 -5.62 -6.70
CA LEU A 194 -7.33 -4.23 -6.29
C LEU A 194 -6.04 -3.55 -5.78
N SER A 195 -5.13 -4.31 -5.17
CA SER A 195 -3.86 -3.78 -4.70
C SER A 195 -2.95 -3.27 -5.83
N LEU A 196 -3.03 -3.86 -7.01
CA LEU A 196 -2.27 -3.43 -8.19
C LEU A 196 -2.71 -2.05 -8.72
N GLY A 197 -3.94 -1.62 -8.41
CA GLY A 197 -4.45 -0.29 -8.74
C GLY A 197 -4.37 0.73 -7.61
N ALA A 198 -3.84 0.32 -6.45
CA ALA A 198 -3.72 1.21 -5.29
C ALA A 198 -2.46 2.06 -5.42
N VAL A 199 -2.64 3.36 -5.66
CA VAL A 199 -1.53 4.32 -5.70
C VAL A 199 -0.89 4.44 -4.30
N GLY A 200 0.43 4.63 -4.23
CA GLY A 200 1.22 4.77 -2.99
C GLY A 200 0.92 6.04 -2.17
N LEU A 201 -0.36 6.42 -2.09
CA LEU A 201 -0.89 7.48 -1.23
C LEU A 201 -1.25 6.94 0.17
N PRO A 202 -1.47 7.81 1.18
CA PRO A 202 -1.93 7.39 2.49
C PRO A 202 -3.17 6.49 2.39
N GLY A 203 -3.17 5.36 3.13
CA GLY A 203 -4.14 4.28 3.00
C GLY A 203 -5.59 4.71 3.21
N GLN A 204 -5.83 5.71 4.04
CA GLN A 204 -7.18 6.25 4.33
C GLN A 204 -7.95 6.67 3.08
N VAL A 205 -7.24 7.16 2.05
CA VAL A 205 -7.85 7.60 0.79
C VAL A 205 -8.41 6.42 -0.01
N SER A 206 -7.70 5.31 -0.01
CA SER A 206 -8.05 4.11 -0.78
C SER A 206 -8.77 3.05 0.06
N PHE A 207 -8.81 3.18 1.39
CA PHE A 207 -9.34 2.19 2.32
C PHE A 207 -10.74 1.74 1.93
N MET A 208 -11.71 2.65 1.89
CA MET A 208 -13.09 2.30 1.57
C MET A 208 -13.23 1.76 0.14
N ALA A 209 -12.53 2.38 -0.82
CA ALA A 209 -12.61 2.01 -2.22
C ALA A 209 -12.16 0.56 -2.49
N ALA A 210 -11.17 0.07 -1.74
CA ALA A 210 -10.64 -1.27 -1.91
C ALA A 210 -11.23 -2.28 -0.91
N THR A 211 -11.46 -1.87 0.35
CA THR A 211 -11.95 -2.79 1.39
C THR A 211 -13.43 -3.13 1.22
N MET A 212 -14.27 -2.17 0.78
CA MET A 212 -15.71 -2.46 0.54
C MET A 212 -15.95 -3.59 -0.46
N PRO A 213 -15.34 -3.62 -1.66
CA PRO A 213 -15.53 -4.73 -2.58
C PRO A 213 -15.08 -6.08 -2.02
N VAL A 214 -13.96 -6.10 -1.28
CA VAL A 214 -13.44 -7.32 -0.65
C VAL A 214 -14.39 -7.82 0.44
N THR A 215 -14.85 -6.93 1.32
CA THR A 215 -15.81 -7.24 2.39
C THR A 215 -17.15 -7.73 1.81
N SER A 216 -17.64 -7.05 0.76
CA SER A 216 -18.87 -7.45 0.04
C SER A 216 -18.74 -8.83 -0.62
N ALA A 217 -17.56 -9.16 -1.18
CA ALA A 217 -17.31 -10.48 -1.77
C ALA A 217 -17.32 -11.61 -0.72
N MET A 218 -17.12 -11.28 0.55
CA MET A 218 -17.25 -12.21 1.67
C MET A 218 -18.68 -12.28 2.24
N GLY A 219 -19.62 -11.51 1.69
CA GLY A 219 -21.00 -11.45 2.17
C GLY A 219 -21.17 -10.76 3.53
N LEU A 220 -20.24 -9.87 3.91
CA LEU A 220 -20.18 -9.24 5.21
C LEU A 220 -20.80 -7.83 5.21
N PRO A 221 -21.30 -7.35 6.38
CA PRO A 221 -21.79 -5.99 6.53
C PRO A 221 -20.68 -4.96 6.31
N LEU A 222 -21.03 -3.82 5.70
CA LEU A 222 -20.08 -2.77 5.32
C LEU A 222 -20.01 -1.62 6.33
N GLU A 223 -21.02 -1.49 7.18
CA GLU A 223 -21.15 -0.38 8.15
C GLU A 223 -19.95 -0.26 9.10
N PRO A 224 -19.33 -1.37 9.60
CA PRO A 224 -18.19 -1.29 10.50
C PRO A 224 -16.94 -0.72 9.86
N LEU A 225 -16.81 -0.76 8.53
CA LEU A 225 -15.62 -0.28 7.82
C LEU A 225 -15.34 1.21 8.08
N GLY A 226 -16.39 2.01 8.28
CA GLY A 226 -16.22 3.42 8.64
C GLY A 226 -15.52 3.62 9.97
N LEU A 227 -15.73 2.72 10.94
CA LEU A 227 -15.06 2.72 12.23
C LEU A 227 -13.60 2.29 12.12
N LEU A 228 -13.34 1.24 11.35
CA LEU A 228 -11.99 0.75 11.11
C LEU A 228 -11.16 1.82 10.39
N LEU A 229 -11.75 2.51 9.41
CA LEU A 229 -11.11 3.65 8.74
C LEU A 229 -10.69 4.75 9.73
N ALA A 230 -11.50 5.04 10.75
CA ALA A 230 -11.19 6.08 11.73
C ALA A 230 -9.89 5.82 12.51
N VAL A 231 -9.52 4.55 12.70
CA VAL A 231 -8.30 4.16 13.43
C VAL A 231 -7.17 3.66 12.52
N ASP A 232 -7.42 3.59 11.22
CA ASP A 232 -6.49 3.01 10.23
C ASP A 232 -5.17 3.79 10.11
N THR A 233 -5.16 5.06 10.50
CA THR A 233 -3.94 5.89 10.52
C THR A 233 -2.79 5.24 11.31
N ILE A 234 -3.06 4.51 12.37
CA ILE A 234 -2.02 3.86 13.17
C ILE A 234 -1.44 2.65 12.43
N PRO A 235 -2.24 1.66 11.97
CA PRO A 235 -1.74 0.57 11.15
C PRO A 235 -1.07 1.03 9.85
N ASP A 236 -1.54 2.10 9.21
CA ASP A 236 -1.03 2.58 7.93
C ASP A 236 0.45 3.01 7.99
N VAL A 237 0.93 3.48 9.15
CA VAL A 237 2.37 3.72 9.39
C VAL A 237 3.17 2.43 9.14
N PHE A 238 2.75 1.33 9.76
CA PHE A 238 3.42 0.03 9.64
C PHE A 238 3.25 -0.58 8.24
N ALA A 239 2.07 -0.41 7.64
CA ALA A 239 1.79 -0.82 6.28
C ALA A 239 2.73 -0.14 5.28
N THR A 240 2.92 1.17 5.41
CA THR A 240 3.79 1.94 4.51
C THR A 240 5.26 1.56 4.69
N VAL A 241 5.71 1.37 5.93
CA VAL A 241 7.06 0.85 6.22
C VAL A 241 7.27 -0.53 5.59
N GLY A 242 6.27 -1.40 5.68
CA GLY A 242 6.29 -2.72 5.04
C GLY A 242 6.40 -2.65 3.52
N ASN A 243 5.60 -1.80 2.86
CA ASN A 243 5.66 -1.61 1.41
C ASN A 243 7.02 -1.09 0.96
N VAL A 244 7.55 -0.04 1.59
CA VAL A 244 8.87 0.53 1.27
C VAL A 244 9.99 -0.49 1.48
N SER A 245 9.90 -1.31 2.53
CA SER A 245 10.85 -2.40 2.77
C SER A 245 10.77 -3.48 1.70
N ALA A 246 9.58 -3.82 1.22
CA ALA A 246 9.36 -4.79 0.15
C ALA A 246 9.91 -4.29 -1.20
N ASP A 247 9.68 -3.01 -1.52
CA ASP A 247 10.19 -2.40 -2.75
C ASP A 247 11.73 -2.41 -2.78
N LEU A 248 12.38 -2.08 -1.65
CA LEU A 248 13.83 -2.13 -1.52
C LEU A 248 14.36 -3.58 -1.54
N THR A 249 13.62 -4.54 -0.99
CA THR A 249 13.93 -5.97 -1.10
C THR A 249 13.86 -6.43 -2.56
N ALA A 250 12.81 -6.03 -3.29
CA ALA A 250 12.68 -6.33 -4.73
C ALA A 250 13.84 -5.72 -5.53
N SER A 251 14.22 -4.48 -5.23
CA SER A 251 15.40 -3.84 -5.83
C SER A 251 16.69 -4.62 -5.58
N SER A 252 16.89 -5.15 -4.36
CA SER A 252 18.07 -5.99 -4.03
C SER A 252 18.07 -7.29 -4.85
N ILE A 253 16.92 -7.95 -4.97
CA ILE A 253 16.78 -9.22 -5.70
C ILE A 253 17.09 -9.00 -7.20
N VAL A 254 16.49 -7.97 -7.80
CA VAL A 254 16.71 -7.66 -9.22
C VAL A 254 18.16 -7.21 -9.48
N SER A 255 18.75 -6.42 -8.56
CA SER A 255 20.15 -5.99 -8.68
C SER A 255 21.11 -7.18 -8.69
N ARG A 256 20.86 -8.19 -7.84
CA ARG A 256 21.65 -9.43 -7.83
C ARG A 256 21.50 -10.22 -9.12
N ALA A 257 20.26 -10.37 -9.63
CA ALA A 257 20.00 -11.08 -10.88
C ALA A 257 20.71 -10.39 -12.05
N SER A 258 20.59 -9.06 -12.16
CA SER A 258 21.24 -8.28 -13.23
C SER A 258 22.77 -8.35 -13.19
N ALA A 259 23.39 -8.53 -12.02
CA ALA A 259 24.82 -8.71 -11.90
C ALA A 259 25.30 -10.09 -12.37
N HIS A 260 24.41 -11.10 -12.37
CA HIS A 260 24.71 -12.47 -12.87
C HIS A 260 24.62 -12.55 -14.39
N ASP A 261 23.79 -11.71 -15.02
CA ASP A 261 23.53 -11.71 -16.46
C ASP A 261 24.44 -10.75 -17.24
N ALA A 262 25.32 -9.97 -16.55
CA ALA A 262 26.28 -9.11 -17.21
C ALA A 262 27.38 -10.00 -17.85
N PRO A 263 27.60 -9.93 -19.19
CA PRO A 263 28.69 -10.65 -19.84
C PRO A 263 30.03 -10.16 -19.27
N ALA A 264 30.94 -11.13 -18.98
CA ALA A 264 32.28 -10.91 -18.45
C ALA A 264 33.17 -10.14 -19.45
#